data_ceca1eb6461b6e2054094492653ef0d6
#
_entry.id   ceca1eb6461b6e2054094492653ef0d6
#
_cell.length_a   1.000
_cell.length_b   1.000
_cell.length_c   1.000
_cell.angle_alpha   90.00
_cell.angle_beta   90.00
_cell.angle_gamma   90.00
#
_symmetry.space_group_name_H-M   'P 1'
#
loop_
_entity.id
_entity.type
_entity.pdbx_description
1 polymer ?
#
loop_
_entity_poly.entity_id
_entity_poly.type
_entity_poly.pdbx_seq_one_letter_code
_entity_poly.pdbx_strand_id
1 'polypeptide(L)'
;MAVIEIDTRLDENRHGLSTPGEVEALIASTDVVITTRVHGLVMALRNSIPALVIDPIAGGAKVRRQADAVGWPIAFNADQISDPVLGEALDRCLSEELRSQAARCGSRARERVAAVREEFVATLRDQV
;
A
#
# COMPACT_ATOMS: atom_id res chain seq x y z
N MET A 1 4.10 -7.61 19.98
CA MET A 1 4.00 -7.38 18.52
C MET A 1 5.23 -7.97 17.85
N ALA A 2 5.03 -8.75 16.81
CA ALA A 2 6.13 -9.28 16.01
C ALA A 2 6.38 -8.36 14.82
N VAL A 3 7.64 -8.04 14.54
CA VAL A 3 8.04 -7.18 13.42
C VAL A 3 8.86 -8.01 12.43
N ILE A 4 8.48 -7.95 11.15
CA ILE A 4 9.18 -8.63 10.06
C ILE A 4 9.63 -7.55 9.08
N GLU A 5 10.95 -7.39 8.94
CA GLU A 5 11.51 -6.49 7.93
C GLU A 5 11.53 -7.18 6.57
N ILE A 6 10.89 -6.55 5.59
CA ILE A 6 10.81 -7.08 4.22
C ILE A 6 11.38 -6.05 3.25
N ASP A 7 12.32 -6.47 2.40
CA ASP A 7 12.65 -5.70 1.20
C ASP A 7 11.83 -6.27 0.04
N THR A 8 11.16 -5.39 -0.69
CA THR A 8 10.40 -5.77 -1.89
C THR A 8 11.30 -6.06 -3.09
N ARG A 9 12.60 -5.80 -2.97
CA ARG A 9 13.59 -6.22 -3.98
C ARG A 9 13.91 -7.70 -3.79
N LEU A 10 13.66 -8.47 -4.83
CA LEU A 10 13.78 -9.93 -4.78
C LEU A 10 15.23 -10.43 -4.74
N ASP A 11 16.17 -9.60 -5.15
CA ASP A 11 17.60 -9.90 -5.20
C ASP A 11 18.34 -9.64 -3.88
N GLU A 12 17.73 -8.92 -2.93
CA GLU A 12 18.41 -8.47 -1.71
C GLU A 12 17.65 -8.73 -0.41
N ASN A 13 16.63 -9.61 -0.41
CA ASN A 13 15.85 -9.83 0.80
C ASN A 13 16.45 -10.91 1.71
N ARG A 14 16.27 -10.74 3.02
CA ARG A 14 16.81 -11.63 4.06
C ARG A 14 15.99 -12.92 4.26
N HIS A 15 14.78 -12.99 3.72
CA HIS A 15 13.84 -14.08 4.00
C HIS A 15 13.78 -15.13 2.88
N GLY A 16 14.68 -15.05 1.90
CA GLY A 16 14.70 -15.97 0.78
C GLY A 16 13.50 -15.85 -0.16
N LEU A 17 12.82 -14.71 -0.15
CA LEU A 17 11.70 -14.45 -1.05
C LEU A 17 12.21 -14.25 -2.47
N SER A 18 11.76 -15.05 -3.39
CA SER A 18 12.25 -15.06 -4.78
C SER A 18 11.22 -14.62 -5.81
N THR A 19 9.95 -14.53 -5.45
CA THR A 19 8.87 -14.13 -6.35
C THR A 19 8.01 -13.04 -5.74
N PRO A 20 7.37 -12.18 -6.57
CA PRO A 20 6.39 -11.21 -6.09
C PRO A 20 5.23 -11.84 -5.32
N GLY A 21 4.80 -13.03 -5.72
CA GLY A 21 3.73 -13.78 -5.04
C GLY A 21 4.10 -14.18 -3.62
N GLU A 22 5.36 -14.54 -3.38
CA GLU A 22 5.85 -14.85 -2.03
C GLU A 22 5.86 -13.61 -1.13
N VAL A 23 6.31 -12.46 -1.63
CA VAL A 23 6.26 -11.18 -0.92
C VAL A 23 4.82 -10.80 -0.60
N GLU A 24 3.93 -10.91 -1.57
CA GLU A 24 2.51 -10.61 -1.39
C GLU A 24 1.85 -11.53 -0.36
N ALA A 25 2.15 -12.82 -0.39
CA ALA A 25 1.65 -13.80 0.59
C ALA A 25 2.09 -13.47 2.01
N LEU A 26 3.34 -13.04 2.18
CA LEU A 26 3.85 -12.61 3.48
C LEU A 26 3.13 -11.34 3.97
N ILE A 27 2.96 -10.35 3.11
CA ILE A 27 2.19 -9.14 3.42
C ILE A 27 0.75 -9.48 3.82
N ALA A 28 0.09 -10.35 3.09
CA ALA A 28 -1.28 -10.77 3.37
C ALA A 28 -1.44 -11.46 4.74
N SER A 29 -0.37 -11.99 5.30
CA SER A 29 -0.37 -12.62 6.63
C SER A 29 -0.16 -11.63 7.78
N THR A 30 0.08 -10.35 7.51
CA THR A 30 0.33 -9.32 8.52
C THR A 30 -0.95 -8.59 8.91
N ASP A 31 -0.91 -7.88 10.04
CA ASP A 31 -2.01 -7.02 10.50
C ASP A 31 -1.88 -5.58 10.01
N VAL A 32 -0.67 -5.13 9.77
CA VAL A 32 -0.35 -3.79 9.27
C VAL A 32 0.97 -3.83 8.52
N VAL A 33 1.08 -3.00 7.51
CA VAL A 33 2.33 -2.78 6.77
C VAL A 33 2.81 -1.35 7.03
N ILE A 34 4.06 -1.19 7.41
CA ILE A 34 4.72 0.13 7.49
C ILE A 34 5.64 0.23 6.29
N THR A 35 5.44 1.23 5.46
CA THR A 35 6.18 1.34 4.19
C THR A 35 6.54 2.77 3.82
N THR A 36 7.67 2.90 3.17
CA THR A 36 8.11 4.15 2.53
C THR A 36 7.99 4.08 1.00
N ARG A 37 7.44 2.99 0.47
CA ARG A 37 7.43 2.70 -0.97
C ARG A 37 6.03 2.46 -1.51
N VAL A 38 5.82 2.86 -2.76
CA VAL A 38 4.54 2.69 -3.48
C VAL A 38 4.13 1.22 -3.55
N HIS A 39 5.05 0.31 -3.87
CA HIS A 39 4.73 -1.12 -3.97
C HIS A 39 4.24 -1.71 -2.65
N GLY A 40 4.84 -1.31 -1.52
CA GLY A 40 4.38 -1.75 -0.20
C GLY A 40 2.96 -1.30 0.10
N LEU A 41 2.62 -0.05 -0.22
CA LEU A 41 1.26 0.47 -0.07
C LEU A 41 0.28 -0.30 -0.95
N VAL A 42 0.59 -0.47 -2.23
CA VAL A 42 -0.31 -1.12 -3.19
C VAL A 42 -0.56 -2.59 -2.80
N MET A 43 0.49 -3.32 -2.44
CA MET A 43 0.35 -4.72 -2.02
C MET A 43 -0.47 -4.85 -0.73
N ALA A 44 -0.26 -3.95 0.24
CA ALA A 44 -1.03 -3.96 1.47
C ALA A 44 -2.53 -3.76 1.19
N LEU A 45 -2.89 -2.68 0.50
CA LEU A 45 -4.30 -2.37 0.21
C LEU A 45 -4.96 -3.41 -0.69
N ARG A 46 -4.22 -3.98 -1.64
CA ARG A 46 -4.70 -5.07 -2.49
C ARG A 46 -5.11 -6.29 -1.69
N ASN A 47 -4.44 -6.55 -0.58
CA ASN A 47 -4.73 -7.66 0.33
C ASN A 47 -5.60 -7.24 1.53
N SER A 48 -6.20 -6.06 1.50
CA SER A 48 -7.04 -5.51 2.57
C SER A 48 -6.29 -5.34 3.90
N ILE A 49 -4.99 -5.08 3.84
CA ILE A 49 -4.14 -4.82 4.99
C ILE A 49 -3.90 -3.30 5.10
N PRO A 50 -4.18 -2.70 6.27
CA PRO A 50 -3.88 -1.29 6.49
C PRO A 50 -2.39 -0.99 6.34
N ALA A 51 -2.06 0.14 5.74
CA ALA A 51 -0.69 0.59 5.56
C ALA A 51 -0.44 1.89 6.32
N LEU A 52 0.62 1.93 7.10
CA LEU A 52 1.17 3.17 7.64
C LEU A 52 2.26 3.64 6.68
N VAL A 53 1.95 4.69 5.94
CA VAL A 53 2.80 5.19 4.86
C VAL A 53 3.61 6.38 5.35
N ILE A 54 4.92 6.32 5.14
CA ILE A 54 5.84 7.42 5.47
C ILE A 54 6.59 7.80 4.19
N ASP A 55 6.34 9.00 3.70
CA ASP A 55 7.09 9.52 2.56
C ASP A 55 8.43 10.07 3.07
N PRO A 56 9.58 9.53 2.62
CA PRO A 56 10.88 9.96 3.11
C PRO A 56 11.32 11.31 2.56
N ILE A 57 10.62 11.82 1.53
CA ILE A 57 10.99 13.08 0.87
C ILE A 57 10.23 14.23 1.53
N ALA A 58 10.94 15.28 1.94
CA ALA A 58 10.35 16.47 2.52
C ALA A 58 9.27 17.06 1.60
N GLY A 59 8.11 17.37 2.18
CA GLY A 59 6.96 17.87 1.42
C GLY A 59 6.13 16.80 0.71
N GLY A 60 6.57 15.55 0.73
CA GLY A 60 5.89 14.43 0.09
C GLY A 60 6.22 14.27 -1.39
N ALA A 61 6.27 13.04 -1.86
CA ALA A 61 6.56 12.69 -3.25
C ALA A 61 5.66 11.53 -3.74
N LYS A 62 6.24 10.51 -4.34
CA LYS A 62 5.50 9.45 -5.04
C LYS A 62 4.56 8.65 -4.15
N VAL A 63 5.01 8.20 -2.98
CA VAL A 63 4.18 7.36 -2.12
C VAL A 63 3.04 8.14 -1.51
N ARG A 64 3.26 9.39 -1.13
CA ARG A 64 2.20 10.28 -0.63
C ARG A 64 1.15 10.55 -1.69
N ARG A 65 1.58 10.86 -2.91
CA ARG A 65 0.65 11.07 -4.03
C ARG A 65 -0.16 9.82 -4.36
N GLN A 66 0.46 8.65 -4.28
CA GLN A 66 -0.24 7.38 -4.51
C GLN A 66 -1.28 7.13 -3.42
N ALA A 67 -0.96 7.37 -2.16
CA ALA A 67 -1.91 7.26 -1.06
C ALA A 67 -3.12 8.17 -1.27
N ASP A 68 -2.87 9.43 -1.63
CA ASP A 68 -3.94 10.40 -1.92
C ASP A 68 -4.79 9.95 -3.12
N ALA A 69 -4.17 9.43 -4.18
CA ALA A 69 -4.86 8.98 -5.38
C ALA A 69 -5.80 7.80 -5.12
N VAL A 70 -5.45 6.88 -4.23
CA VAL A 70 -6.30 5.74 -3.86
C VAL A 70 -7.23 6.04 -2.68
N GLY A 71 -7.18 7.25 -2.13
CA GLY A 71 -8.00 7.67 -1.00
C GLY A 71 -7.58 7.06 0.35
N TRP A 72 -6.31 6.67 0.50
CA TRP A 72 -5.80 6.12 1.74
C TRP A 72 -5.33 7.24 2.69
N PRO A 73 -5.89 7.33 3.92
CA PRO A 73 -5.67 8.51 4.78
C PRO A 73 -4.43 8.42 5.67
N ILE A 74 -3.84 7.24 5.88
CA ILE A 74 -2.74 7.06 6.83
C ILE A 74 -1.41 7.20 6.10
N ALA A 75 -1.09 8.43 5.74
CA ALA A 75 0.15 8.77 5.06
C ALA A 75 0.74 10.06 5.66
N PHE A 76 2.02 10.04 5.94
CA PHE A 76 2.75 11.13 6.58
C PHE A 76 4.02 11.45 5.81
N ASN A 77 4.46 12.69 5.90
CA ASN A 77 5.80 13.07 5.47
C ASN A 77 6.78 12.86 6.64
N ALA A 78 7.94 12.30 6.37
CA ALA A 78 8.91 11.95 7.41
C ALA A 78 9.38 13.16 8.24
N ASP A 79 9.43 14.34 7.63
CA ASP A 79 9.79 15.60 8.31
C ASP A 79 8.69 16.15 9.22
N GLN A 80 7.48 15.61 9.16
CA GLN A 80 6.31 16.08 9.91
C GLN A 80 5.77 15.06 10.91
N ILE A 81 6.39 13.89 11.02
CA ILE A 81 5.92 12.84 11.92
C ILE A 81 6.70 12.86 13.23
N SER A 82 6.01 12.65 14.35
CA SER A 82 6.59 12.50 15.67
C SER A 82 6.25 11.12 16.24
N ASP A 83 6.99 10.69 17.28
CA ASP A 83 6.73 9.39 17.91
C ASP A 83 5.29 9.23 18.42
N PRO A 84 4.67 10.23 19.10
CA PRO A 84 3.28 10.12 19.51
C PRO A 84 2.31 9.98 18.32
N VAL A 85 2.52 10.74 17.24
CA VAL A 85 1.70 10.66 16.03
C VAL A 85 1.84 9.29 15.37
N LEU A 86 3.06 8.75 15.31
CA LEU A 86 3.34 7.43 14.76
C LEU A 86 2.64 6.33 15.56
N GLY A 87 2.72 6.38 16.88
CA GLY A 87 2.04 5.41 17.77
C GLY A 87 0.53 5.44 17.62
N GLU A 88 -0.07 6.62 17.58
CA GLU A 88 -1.50 6.80 17.35
C GLU A 88 -1.94 6.27 15.97
N ALA A 89 -1.15 6.56 14.94
CA ALA A 89 -1.42 6.07 13.59
C ALA A 89 -1.35 4.54 13.51
N LEU A 90 -0.39 3.92 14.20
CA LEU A 90 -0.27 2.47 14.29
C LEU A 90 -1.49 1.85 14.97
N ASP A 91 -1.92 2.41 16.10
CA ASP A 91 -3.12 1.95 16.81
C ASP A 91 -4.37 2.04 15.92
N ARG A 92 -4.51 3.11 15.15
CA ARG A 92 -5.59 3.25 14.18
C ARG A 92 -5.52 2.17 13.09
N CYS A 93 -4.34 1.90 12.56
CA CYS A 93 -4.15 0.86 11.55
C CYS A 93 -4.54 -0.54 12.06
N LEU A 94 -4.41 -0.79 13.34
CA LEU A 94 -4.78 -2.07 13.96
C LEU A 94 -6.29 -2.18 14.24
N SER A 95 -7.08 -1.12 13.98
CA SER A 95 -8.52 -1.14 14.17
C SER A 95 -9.25 -1.83 13.02
N GLU A 96 -10.44 -2.38 13.31
CA GLU A 96 -11.30 -2.96 12.27
C GLU A 96 -11.81 -1.91 11.28
N GLU A 97 -12.00 -0.67 11.71
CA GLU A 97 -12.39 0.43 10.84
C GLU A 97 -11.39 0.64 9.72
N LEU A 98 -10.11 0.71 10.04
CA LEU A 98 -9.06 0.89 9.05
C LEU A 98 -8.87 -0.35 8.17
N ARG A 99 -9.08 -1.53 8.71
CA ARG A 99 -9.08 -2.76 7.92
C ARG A 99 -10.20 -2.75 6.87
N SER A 100 -11.39 -2.36 7.26
CA SER A 100 -12.52 -2.19 6.34
C SER A 100 -12.25 -1.11 5.29
N GLN A 101 -11.61 -0.02 5.69
CA GLN A 101 -11.24 1.05 4.78
C GLN A 101 -10.17 0.60 3.78
N ALA A 102 -9.19 -0.20 4.21
CA ALA A 102 -8.20 -0.80 3.32
C ALA A 102 -8.86 -1.70 2.27
N ALA A 103 -9.82 -2.52 2.67
CA ALA A 103 -10.60 -3.34 1.75
C ALA A 103 -11.36 -2.50 0.72
N ARG A 104 -11.99 -1.40 1.14
CA ARG A 104 -12.70 -0.47 0.23
C ARG A 104 -11.75 0.21 -0.75
N CYS A 105 -10.59 0.65 -0.29
CA CYS A 105 -9.56 1.25 -1.15
C CYS A 105 -9.07 0.26 -2.21
N GLY A 106 -8.80 -0.98 -1.81
CA GLY A 106 -8.38 -2.04 -2.71
C GLY A 106 -9.46 -2.36 -3.76
N SER A 107 -10.72 -2.45 -3.37
CA SER A 107 -11.85 -2.67 -4.29
C SER A 107 -12.00 -1.54 -5.29
N ARG A 108 -11.96 -0.28 -4.83
CA ARG A 108 -12.05 0.88 -5.73
C ARG A 108 -10.89 0.94 -6.73
N ALA A 109 -9.70 0.60 -6.30
CA ALA A 109 -8.53 0.56 -7.18
C ALA A 109 -8.69 -0.51 -8.26
N ARG A 110 -9.18 -1.70 -7.90
CA ARG A 110 -9.47 -2.77 -8.87
C ARG A 110 -10.55 -2.37 -9.87
N GLU A 111 -11.62 -1.72 -9.42
CA GLU A 111 -12.69 -1.21 -10.28
C GLU A 111 -12.16 -0.19 -11.29
N ARG A 112 -11.31 0.74 -10.86
CA ARG A 112 -10.68 1.73 -11.75
C ARG A 112 -9.80 1.06 -12.81
N VAL A 113 -8.99 0.10 -12.41
CA VAL A 113 -8.15 -0.66 -13.34
C VAL A 113 -9.00 -1.43 -14.35
N ALA A 114 -10.08 -2.06 -13.92
CA ALA A 114 -11.00 -2.77 -14.80
C ALA A 114 -11.66 -1.80 -15.79
N ALA A 115 -12.12 -0.64 -15.35
CA ALA A 115 -12.73 0.38 -16.21
C ALA A 115 -11.75 0.89 -17.27
N VAL A 116 -10.51 1.20 -16.88
CA VAL A 116 -9.46 1.64 -17.81
C VAL A 116 -9.13 0.56 -18.82
N ARG A 117 -9.07 -0.69 -18.39
CA ARG A 117 -8.84 -1.84 -19.27
C ARG A 117 -9.95 -1.99 -20.31
N GLU A 118 -11.20 -1.90 -19.90
CA GLU A 118 -12.34 -1.97 -20.80
C GLU A 118 -12.33 -0.85 -21.84
N GLU A 119 -12.08 0.37 -21.41
CA GLU A 119 -11.95 1.55 -22.28
C GLU A 119 -10.81 1.38 -23.28
N PHE A 120 -9.66 0.90 -22.84
CA PHE A 120 -8.51 0.64 -23.69
C PHE A 120 -8.81 -0.43 -24.75
N VAL A 121 -9.44 -1.53 -24.36
CA VAL A 121 -9.84 -2.60 -25.28
C VAL A 121 -10.88 -2.11 -26.29
N ALA A 122 -11.86 -1.31 -25.86
CA ALA A 122 -12.85 -0.71 -26.74
C ALA A 122 -12.19 0.22 -27.77
N THR A 123 -11.25 1.06 -27.33
CA THR A 123 -10.51 1.96 -28.24
C THR A 123 -9.70 1.17 -29.27
N LEU A 124 -9.05 0.08 -28.90
CA LEU A 124 -8.33 -0.79 -29.82
C LEU A 124 -9.26 -1.44 -30.86
N ARG A 125 -10.43 -1.88 -30.45
CA ARG A 125 -11.43 -2.48 -31.36
C ARG A 125 -11.95 -1.47 -32.40
N ASP A 126 -12.13 -0.22 -31.99
CA ASP A 126 -12.62 0.84 -32.88
C ASP A 126 -11.57 1.24 -33.94
N GLN A 127 -10.32 0.91 -33.74
CA GLN A 127 -9.21 1.19 -34.67
C GLN A 127 -8.96 0.05 -35.68
N VAL A 128 -9.63 -1.05 -35.54
CA VAL A 128 -9.58 -2.21 -36.42
C VAL A 128 -10.80 -2.19 -37.32
#